data_28c14b4ef1655fd84b9e6a949344eed8
#
_entry.id   28c14b4ef1655fd84b9e6a949344eed8
#
_cell.length_a   1.000
_cell.length_b   1.000
_cell.length_c   1.000
_cell.angle_alpha   90.00
_cell.angle_beta   90.00
_cell.angle_gamma   90.00
#
_symmetry.space_group_name_H-M   'P 1'
#
loop_
_entity.id
_entity.type
_entity.pdbx_description
1 polymer ?
#
loop_
_entity_poly.entity_id
_entity_poly.type
_entity_poly.pdbx_seq_one_letter_code
_entity_poly.pdbx_strand_id
1 'polypeptide(L)'
;MECIYRYSEHQGNDKLSSEYYTILSIGEQLAKFEDYSLYQRDSVANIPNVDGSVLAQYDKQVERNANFFEPIVFQDIAQKALTVYDVIVPDYYVYEEEIPKVWELIDSDTLTVAGYLCNKAFLHYGGKDWIVWYTFDLPLSNGPWKLSGLPGLILKAETADQHLKFEAIILRPSKSYIGAAPKRPYLKTHRKLFVKRKNEVYENPMKNIPNESVTEMTVIKVDDKSKIAYINGVRLRMGRKYVPIEE
;
A
#
# COMPACT_ATOMS: atom_id res chain seq x y z
N MET A 1 -10.31 13.86 -4.65
CA MET A 1 -11.15 12.94 -3.86
C MET A 1 -10.26 12.02 -3.05
N GLU A 2 -10.72 11.57 -1.90
CA GLU A 2 -10.01 10.59 -1.08
C GLU A 2 -10.88 9.36 -0.83
N CYS A 3 -10.26 8.18 -0.94
CA CYS A 3 -10.87 6.90 -0.60
C CYS A 3 -9.98 6.18 0.43
N ILE A 4 -10.53 5.91 1.61
CA ILE A 4 -9.83 5.15 2.66
C ILE A 4 -10.27 3.70 2.56
N TYR A 5 -9.28 2.81 2.49
CA TYR A 5 -9.49 1.38 2.44
C TYR A 5 -9.02 0.72 3.74
N ARG A 6 -9.80 -0.26 4.17
CA ARG A 6 -9.32 -1.29 5.08
C ARG A 6 -8.61 -2.35 4.26
N TYR A 7 -7.32 -2.55 4.53
CA TYR A 7 -6.54 -3.63 3.96
C TYR A 7 -6.41 -4.75 4.99
N SER A 8 -6.71 -5.98 4.61
CA SER A 8 -6.65 -7.15 5.47
C SER A 8 -5.76 -8.22 4.86
N GLU A 9 -4.88 -8.80 5.68
CA GLU A 9 -4.07 -9.97 5.35
C GLU A 9 -4.55 -11.16 6.19
N HIS A 10 -4.88 -12.26 5.54
CA HIS A 10 -5.26 -13.51 6.20
C HIS A 10 -4.14 -14.55 6.04
N GLN A 11 -3.79 -15.26 7.10
CA GLN A 11 -2.76 -16.28 7.10
C GLN A 11 -3.39 -17.67 7.24
N GLY A 12 -3.75 -18.30 6.11
CA GLY A 12 -4.31 -19.66 6.07
C GLY A 12 -5.64 -19.76 6.82
N ASN A 13 -5.83 -20.85 7.57
CA ASN A 13 -7.01 -21.07 8.42
C ASN A 13 -6.99 -20.23 9.71
N ASP A 14 -6.04 -19.34 9.87
CA ASP A 14 -5.86 -18.57 11.10
C ASP A 14 -6.84 -17.39 11.13
N LYS A 15 -7.66 -17.32 12.17
CA LYS A 15 -8.64 -16.27 12.40
C LYS A 15 -8.03 -14.89 12.67
N LEU A 16 -6.71 -14.80 12.81
CA LEU A 16 -5.98 -13.56 13.09
C LEU A 16 -5.56 -12.91 11.79
N SER A 17 -6.42 -12.07 11.23
CA SER A 17 -6.05 -11.15 10.16
C SER A 17 -5.26 -9.95 10.72
N SER A 18 -4.29 -9.48 9.95
CA SER A 18 -3.74 -8.15 10.16
C SER A 18 -4.60 -7.15 9.41
N GLU A 19 -4.98 -6.06 10.05
CA GLU A 19 -5.72 -4.98 9.42
C GLU A 19 -4.88 -3.71 9.39
N TYR A 20 -4.93 -3.02 8.26
CA TYR A 20 -4.24 -1.76 8.00
C TYR A 20 -5.25 -0.78 7.41
N TYR A 21 -5.00 0.50 7.59
CA TYR A 21 -5.74 1.51 6.87
C TYR A 21 -4.83 2.15 5.85
N THR A 22 -5.30 2.23 4.62
CA THR A 22 -4.61 2.84 3.50
C THR A 22 -5.49 3.92 2.88
N ILE A 23 -4.90 4.85 2.16
CA ILE A 23 -5.63 5.93 1.52
C ILE A 23 -5.20 6.07 0.06
N LEU A 24 -6.18 6.27 -0.80
CA LEU A 24 -6.03 6.70 -2.18
C LEU A 24 -6.46 8.16 -2.29
N SER A 25 -5.52 9.04 -2.50
CA SER A 25 -5.75 10.46 -2.78
C SER A 25 -5.74 10.67 -4.29
N ILE A 26 -6.87 11.12 -4.87
CA ILE A 26 -7.05 11.28 -6.32
C ILE A 26 -7.11 12.78 -6.64
N GLY A 27 -6.15 13.26 -7.42
CA GLY A 27 -6.10 14.60 -8.00
C GLY A 27 -6.51 14.59 -9.47
N GLU A 28 -6.25 15.71 -10.18
CA GLU A 28 -6.62 15.86 -11.58
C GLU A 28 -5.78 15.01 -12.54
N GLN A 29 -4.49 14.87 -12.29
CA GLN A 29 -3.55 14.15 -13.16
C GLN A 29 -2.97 12.91 -12.51
N LEU A 30 -2.81 12.93 -11.21
CA LEU A 30 -2.08 11.92 -10.47
C LEU A 30 -2.90 11.47 -9.26
N ALA A 31 -2.85 10.18 -8.94
CA ALA A 31 -3.33 9.67 -7.67
C ALA A 31 -2.17 9.06 -6.87
N LYS A 32 -2.28 9.08 -5.54
CA LYS A 32 -1.30 8.52 -4.61
C LYS A 32 -1.98 7.55 -3.66
N PHE A 33 -1.46 6.35 -3.57
CA PHE A 33 -1.88 5.34 -2.62
C PHE A 33 -0.78 5.10 -1.59
N GLU A 34 -1.13 5.16 -0.30
CA GLU A 34 -0.16 5.02 0.79
C GLU A 34 -0.81 4.57 2.09
N ASP A 35 0.00 4.29 3.12
CA ASP A 35 -0.47 4.04 4.49
C ASP A 35 -1.20 5.27 5.05
N TYR A 36 -2.34 5.05 5.72
CA TYR A 36 -3.16 6.14 6.23
C TYR A 36 -2.48 6.90 7.37
N SER A 37 -1.69 6.23 8.21
CA SER A 37 -0.96 6.92 9.29
C SER A 37 0.15 7.82 8.74
N LEU A 38 0.80 7.41 7.65
CA LEU A 38 1.78 8.24 6.94
C LEU A 38 1.11 9.47 6.32
N TYR A 39 -0.03 9.26 5.63
CA TYR A 39 -0.83 10.36 5.09
C TYR A 39 -1.22 11.38 6.17
N GLN A 40 -1.70 10.91 7.34
CA GLN A 40 -2.07 11.78 8.45
C GLN A 40 -0.87 12.60 8.95
N ARG A 41 0.27 11.94 9.14
CA ARG A 41 1.52 12.58 9.56
C ARG A 41 1.96 13.66 8.56
N ASP A 42 1.95 13.35 7.27
CA ASP A 42 2.36 14.28 6.22
C ASP A 42 1.37 15.44 6.07
N SER A 43 0.07 15.18 6.25
CA SER A 43 -0.97 16.22 6.27
C SER A 43 -0.73 17.22 7.41
N VAL A 44 -0.39 16.73 8.61
CA VAL A 44 -0.07 17.58 9.77
C VAL A 44 1.24 18.34 9.53
N ALA A 45 2.26 17.69 8.99
CA ALA A 45 3.54 18.34 8.69
C ALA A 45 3.44 19.50 7.69
N ASN A 46 2.42 19.49 6.82
CA ASN A 46 2.16 20.55 5.87
C ASN A 46 1.32 21.72 6.41
N ILE A 47 0.87 21.66 7.68
CA ILE A 47 0.18 22.79 8.31
C ILE A 47 1.21 23.89 8.62
N PRO A 48 1.01 25.11 8.13
CA PRO A 48 1.91 26.22 8.44
C PRO A 48 2.02 26.45 9.96
N ASN A 49 3.26 26.54 10.46
CA ASN A 49 3.56 26.76 11.89
C ASN A 49 2.96 25.68 12.82
N VAL A 50 2.87 24.43 12.35
CA VAL A 50 2.44 23.32 13.21
C VAL A 50 3.30 23.22 14.46
N ASP A 51 2.66 22.96 15.60
CA ASP A 51 3.37 22.71 16.84
C ASP A 51 4.20 21.42 16.72
N GLY A 52 5.50 21.51 16.99
CA GLY A 52 6.40 20.36 16.94
C GLY A 52 6.00 19.20 17.85
N SER A 53 5.32 19.48 18.97
CA SER A 53 4.79 18.44 19.86
C SER A 53 3.66 17.63 19.22
N VAL A 54 2.81 18.29 18.41
CA VAL A 54 1.75 17.62 17.65
C VAL A 54 2.37 16.75 16.59
N LEU A 55 3.31 17.26 15.79
CA LEU A 55 4.00 16.49 14.76
C LEU A 55 4.71 15.26 15.36
N ALA A 56 5.38 15.42 16.50
CA ALA A 56 6.06 14.32 17.19
C ALA A 56 5.11 13.19 17.63
N GLN A 57 3.83 13.50 17.92
CA GLN A 57 2.84 12.47 18.22
C GLN A 57 2.53 11.60 16.98
N TYR A 58 2.38 12.23 15.81
CA TYR A 58 2.16 11.52 14.55
C TYR A 58 3.41 10.74 14.11
N ASP A 59 4.61 11.30 14.27
CA ASP A 59 5.86 10.58 14.02
C ASP A 59 5.93 9.30 14.86
N LYS A 60 5.63 9.41 16.16
CA LYS A 60 5.60 8.27 17.09
C LYS A 60 4.50 7.25 16.74
N GLN A 61 3.34 7.72 16.25
CA GLN A 61 2.28 6.83 15.78
C GLN A 61 2.74 6.01 14.57
N VAL A 62 3.35 6.66 13.58
CA VAL A 62 3.92 5.97 12.40
C VAL A 62 5.02 5.02 12.83
N GLU A 63 5.95 5.45 13.68
CA GLU A 63 7.07 4.63 14.17
C GLU A 63 6.59 3.34 14.85
N ARG A 64 5.53 3.41 15.64
CA ARG A 64 5.03 2.28 16.45
C ARG A 64 3.91 1.48 15.78
N ASN A 65 3.47 1.88 14.61
CA ASN A 65 2.41 1.15 13.90
C ASN A 65 2.93 -0.20 13.39
N ALA A 66 2.63 -1.31 14.05
CA ALA A 66 3.02 -2.65 13.60
C ALA A 66 2.31 -3.06 12.30
N ASN A 67 1.15 -2.48 12.04
CA ASN A 67 0.34 -2.71 10.85
C ASN A 67 0.51 -1.51 9.89
N PHE A 68 1.59 -1.49 9.14
CA PHE A 68 1.96 -0.40 8.24
C PHE A 68 2.10 -0.91 6.81
N PHE A 69 1.45 -0.23 5.87
CA PHE A 69 1.54 -0.54 4.45
C PHE A 69 2.74 0.20 3.83
N GLU A 70 3.81 -0.53 3.56
CA GLU A 70 5.09 0.09 3.16
C GLU A 70 5.09 0.74 1.77
N PRO A 71 4.46 0.15 0.71
CA PRO A 71 4.53 0.73 -0.61
C PRO A 71 3.78 2.06 -0.72
N ILE A 72 4.40 3.03 -1.41
CA ILE A 72 3.73 4.24 -1.88
C ILE A 72 3.62 4.14 -3.39
N VAL A 73 2.40 4.21 -3.92
CA VAL A 73 2.14 4.05 -5.35
C VAL A 73 1.53 5.31 -5.92
N PHE A 74 2.18 5.89 -6.91
CA PHE A 74 1.61 6.95 -7.73
C PHE A 74 1.01 6.31 -8.99
N GLN A 75 -0.22 6.72 -9.32
CA GLN A 75 -0.97 6.26 -10.48
C GLN A 75 -1.18 7.44 -11.41
N ASP A 76 -0.50 7.43 -12.55
CA ASP A 76 -0.71 8.37 -13.67
C ASP A 76 -1.55 7.67 -14.74
N ILE A 77 -2.85 7.92 -14.69
CA ILE A 77 -3.81 7.27 -15.61
C ILE A 77 -3.61 7.77 -17.05
N ALA A 78 -3.27 9.04 -17.25
CA ALA A 78 -3.06 9.62 -18.58
C ALA A 78 -1.83 9.02 -19.27
N GLN A 79 -0.75 8.82 -18.53
CA GLN A 79 0.49 8.20 -19.01
C GLN A 79 0.44 6.67 -18.96
N LYS A 80 -0.60 6.10 -18.37
CA LYS A 80 -0.73 4.65 -18.09
C LYS A 80 0.46 4.09 -17.33
N ALA A 81 0.96 4.83 -16.35
CA ALA A 81 2.16 4.53 -15.60
C ALA A 81 1.89 4.46 -14.11
N LEU A 82 2.59 3.55 -13.44
CA LEU A 82 2.70 3.44 -12.00
C LEU A 82 4.14 3.73 -11.59
N THR A 83 4.33 4.60 -10.59
CA THR A 83 5.63 4.78 -9.93
C THR A 83 5.51 4.27 -8.50
N VAL A 84 6.33 3.30 -8.16
CA VAL A 84 6.29 2.61 -6.87
C VAL A 84 7.54 2.94 -6.07
N TYR A 85 7.34 3.48 -4.87
CA TYR A 85 8.36 3.67 -3.85
C TYR A 85 8.14 2.61 -2.77
N ASP A 86 9.17 1.83 -2.48
CA ASP A 86 9.06 0.74 -1.51
C ASP A 86 10.41 0.45 -0.86
N VAL A 87 10.48 -0.51 0.05
CA VAL A 87 11.66 -0.84 0.83
C VAL A 87 12.07 -2.30 0.68
N ILE A 88 13.36 -2.54 0.63
CA ILE A 88 14.00 -3.82 0.97
C ILE A 88 15.11 -3.46 1.93
N VAL A 89 14.93 -3.81 3.18
CA VAL A 89 15.86 -3.46 4.25
C VAL A 89 17.31 -3.83 3.87
N PRO A 90 18.29 -2.90 4.00
CA PRO A 90 18.18 -1.59 4.64
C PRO A 90 17.93 -0.40 3.69
N ASP A 91 17.53 -0.62 2.44
CA ASP A 91 17.49 0.39 1.38
C ASP A 91 16.08 0.72 0.91
N TYR A 92 15.92 1.93 0.35
CA TYR A 92 14.72 2.40 -0.32
C TYR A 92 14.86 2.27 -1.83
N TYR A 93 13.79 1.84 -2.49
CA TYR A 93 13.76 1.57 -3.93
C TYR A 93 12.65 2.33 -4.63
N VAL A 94 12.89 2.63 -5.91
CA VAL A 94 11.86 3.15 -6.81
C VAL A 94 11.93 2.42 -8.14
N TYR A 95 10.75 2.07 -8.66
CA TYR A 95 10.59 1.52 -10.00
C TYR A 95 9.31 2.00 -10.65
N GLU A 96 9.29 1.92 -11.98
CA GLU A 96 8.14 2.26 -12.79
C GLU A 96 7.63 1.01 -13.50
N GLU A 97 6.33 0.97 -13.72
CA GLU A 97 5.66 -0.08 -14.50
C GLU A 97 4.41 0.46 -15.19
N GLU A 98 3.92 -0.25 -16.19
CA GLU A 98 2.68 0.10 -16.84
C GLU A 98 1.47 -0.32 -16.00
N ILE A 99 0.38 0.47 -16.07
CA ILE A 99 -0.91 0.06 -15.49
C ILE A 99 -1.37 -1.24 -16.15
N PRO A 100 -1.85 -2.23 -15.39
CA PRO A 100 -2.40 -3.48 -15.93
C PRO A 100 -3.49 -3.22 -16.97
N LYS A 101 -3.37 -3.86 -18.15
CA LYS A 101 -4.20 -3.50 -19.32
C LYS A 101 -5.36 -4.46 -19.59
N VAL A 102 -5.33 -5.64 -19.00
CA VAL A 102 -6.27 -6.73 -19.40
C VAL A 102 -7.14 -7.11 -18.21
N TRP A 103 -8.26 -6.41 -18.10
CA TRP A 103 -9.33 -6.75 -17.17
C TRP A 103 -10.37 -7.64 -17.88
N GLU A 104 -10.78 -8.72 -17.24
CA GLU A 104 -11.94 -9.50 -17.63
C GLU A 104 -13.16 -8.95 -16.87
N LEU A 105 -14.11 -8.35 -17.61
CA LEU A 105 -15.32 -7.78 -17.03
C LEU A 105 -16.37 -8.88 -16.86
N ILE A 106 -17.06 -8.90 -15.70
CA ILE A 106 -18.07 -9.91 -15.36
C ILE A 106 -19.41 -9.20 -15.18
N ASP A 107 -20.26 -9.26 -16.19
CA ASP A 107 -21.50 -8.47 -16.25
C ASP A 107 -22.63 -9.00 -15.34
N SER A 108 -22.54 -10.25 -14.89
CA SER A 108 -23.65 -10.93 -14.19
C SER A 108 -23.60 -10.82 -12.66
N ASP A 109 -22.58 -10.19 -12.10
CA ASP A 109 -22.34 -10.18 -10.64
C ASP A 109 -22.13 -8.75 -10.14
N THR A 110 -22.94 -8.34 -9.18
CA THR A 110 -22.90 -7.01 -8.60
C THR A 110 -22.83 -7.06 -7.06
N LEU A 111 -22.23 -6.06 -6.45
CA LEU A 111 -22.09 -5.92 -5.01
C LEU A 111 -22.23 -4.46 -4.61
N THR A 112 -22.91 -4.18 -3.50
CA THR A 112 -22.90 -2.83 -2.93
C THR A 112 -21.71 -2.68 -1.98
N VAL A 113 -20.83 -1.71 -2.27
CA VAL A 113 -19.64 -1.38 -1.46
C VAL A 113 -19.67 0.10 -1.11
N ALA A 114 -19.55 0.44 0.16
CA ALA A 114 -19.59 1.82 0.65
C ALA A 114 -20.80 2.65 0.11
N GLY A 115 -21.94 1.99 -0.14
CA GLY A 115 -23.16 2.62 -0.64
C GLY A 115 -23.26 2.71 -2.18
N TYR A 116 -22.26 2.26 -2.94
CA TYR A 116 -22.24 2.28 -4.40
C TYR A 116 -22.50 0.89 -4.97
N LEU A 117 -23.30 0.81 -6.02
CA LEU A 117 -23.45 -0.42 -6.81
C LEU A 117 -22.18 -0.62 -7.65
N CYS A 118 -21.55 -1.78 -7.48
CA CYS A 118 -20.30 -2.13 -8.14
C CYS A 118 -20.47 -3.34 -9.05
N ASN A 119 -19.82 -3.28 -10.20
CA ASN A 119 -19.66 -4.37 -11.13
C ASN A 119 -18.37 -5.13 -10.81
N LYS A 120 -18.34 -6.40 -11.18
CA LYS A 120 -17.20 -7.30 -10.93
C LYS A 120 -16.25 -7.33 -12.11
N ALA A 121 -14.96 -7.42 -11.82
CA ALA A 121 -13.94 -7.70 -12.81
C ALA A 121 -12.86 -8.62 -12.22
N PHE A 122 -12.11 -9.27 -13.11
CA PHE A 122 -11.02 -10.18 -12.77
C PHE A 122 -9.71 -9.72 -13.43
N LEU A 123 -8.59 -9.94 -12.74
CA LEU A 123 -7.25 -9.67 -13.25
C LEU A 123 -6.24 -10.65 -12.66
N HIS A 124 -5.47 -11.31 -13.52
CA HIS A 124 -4.25 -11.98 -13.08
C HIS A 124 -3.09 -10.97 -13.04
N TYR A 125 -2.59 -10.65 -11.86
CA TYR A 125 -1.53 -9.66 -11.70
C TYR A 125 -0.68 -9.91 -10.46
N GLY A 126 0.63 -9.80 -10.63
CA GLY A 126 1.58 -9.98 -9.52
C GLY A 126 1.65 -11.42 -8.99
N GLY A 127 1.40 -12.44 -9.84
CA GLY A 127 1.33 -13.84 -9.44
C GLY A 127 0.05 -14.21 -8.70
N LYS A 128 -0.94 -13.30 -8.64
CA LYS A 128 -2.20 -13.52 -7.92
C LYS A 128 -3.40 -13.25 -8.82
N ASP A 129 -4.49 -13.95 -8.54
CA ASP A 129 -5.79 -13.77 -9.17
C ASP A 129 -6.61 -12.81 -8.33
N TRP A 130 -6.86 -11.62 -8.88
CA TRP A 130 -7.60 -10.56 -8.22
C TRP A 130 -9.05 -10.53 -8.70
N ILE A 131 -9.97 -10.49 -7.77
CA ILE A 131 -11.40 -10.23 -7.98
C ILE A 131 -11.67 -8.83 -7.44
N VAL A 132 -12.22 -7.95 -8.29
CA VAL A 132 -12.47 -6.56 -7.90
C VAL A 132 -13.91 -6.16 -8.15
N TRP A 133 -14.38 -5.17 -7.39
CA TRP A 133 -15.67 -4.50 -7.59
C TRP A 133 -15.42 -3.01 -7.78
N TYR A 134 -15.89 -2.48 -8.90
CA TYR A 134 -15.73 -1.10 -9.30
C TYR A 134 -17.07 -0.47 -9.65
N THR A 135 -17.20 0.86 -9.50
CA THR A 135 -18.45 1.56 -9.75
C THR A 135 -18.34 2.59 -10.86
N PHE A 136 -19.32 2.61 -11.76
CA PHE A 136 -19.45 3.65 -12.79
C PHE A 136 -19.95 4.99 -12.22
N ASP A 137 -20.56 5.02 -11.03
CA ASP A 137 -21.00 6.26 -10.39
C ASP A 137 -19.84 7.19 -10.06
N LEU A 138 -18.64 6.63 -9.97
CA LEU A 138 -17.39 7.36 -9.78
C LEU A 138 -16.46 7.03 -10.97
N PRO A 139 -16.52 7.81 -12.07
CA PRO A 139 -15.79 7.51 -13.32
C PRO A 139 -14.30 7.87 -13.19
N LEU A 140 -13.63 7.26 -12.22
CA LEU A 140 -12.22 7.43 -11.91
C LEU A 140 -11.53 6.08 -12.09
N SER A 141 -10.60 6.01 -13.05
CA SER A 141 -9.91 4.76 -13.39
C SER A 141 -8.84 4.35 -12.38
N ASN A 142 -9.06 4.68 -11.12
CA ASN A 142 -8.14 4.45 -10.01
C ASN A 142 -8.63 3.32 -9.10
N GLY A 143 -7.74 2.84 -8.22
CA GLY A 143 -8.06 1.83 -7.22
C GLY A 143 -6.94 1.64 -6.21
N PRO A 144 -7.10 0.72 -5.25
CA PRO A 144 -6.11 0.50 -4.22
C PRO A 144 -4.82 -0.09 -4.80
N TRP A 145 -3.70 0.27 -4.19
CA TRP A 145 -2.36 -0.18 -4.55
C TRP A 145 -2.06 0.06 -6.04
N LYS A 146 -1.83 -0.98 -6.84
CA LYS A 146 -1.54 -0.91 -8.28
C LYS A 146 -2.75 -1.26 -9.15
N LEU A 147 -3.87 -1.60 -8.52
CA LEU A 147 -5.09 -1.99 -9.23
C LEU A 147 -5.80 -0.75 -9.74
N SER A 148 -5.74 -0.53 -11.05
CA SER A 148 -6.30 0.64 -11.73
C SER A 148 -6.58 0.33 -13.20
N GLY A 149 -7.21 1.26 -13.93
CA GLY A 149 -7.46 1.13 -15.37
C GLY A 149 -8.85 0.63 -15.75
N LEU A 150 -9.74 0.35 -14.80
CA LEU A 150 -11.17 0.10 -15.05
C LEU A 150 -11.90 1.42 -15.31
N PRO A 151 -13.09 1.41 -15.97
CA PRO A 151 -13.85 2.63 -16.29
C PRO A 151 -14.58 3.23 -15.07
N GLY A 152 -14.17 2.88 -13.85
CA GLY A 152 -14.72 3.38 -12.59
C GLY A 152 -13.81 3.04 -11.42
N LEU A 153 -14.06 3.70 -10.27
CA LEU A 153 -13.27 3.53 -9.07
C LEU A 153 -13.43 2.11 -8.49
N ILE A 154 -12.32 1.44 -8.24
CA ILE A 154 -12.31 0.13 -7.58
C ILE A 154 -12.52 0.36 -6.07
N LEU A 155 -13.66 -0.11 -5.56
CA LEU A 155 -14.02 0.03 -4.14
C LEU A 155 -13.69 -1.20 -3.31
N LYS A 156 -13.59 -2.37 -3.92
CA LYS A 156 -13.15 -3.59 -3.25
C LYS A 156 -12.25 -4.40 -4.20
N ALA A 157 -11.22 -4.99 -3.64
CA ALA A 157 -10.35 -5.94 -4.33
C ALA A 157 -9.96 -7.03 -3.35
N GLU A 158 -10.03 -8.30 -3.78
CA GLU A 158 -9.57 -9.43 -2.97
C GLU A 158 -8.90 -10.47 -3.87
N THR A 159 -7.95 -11.20 -3.32
CA THR A 159 -7.34 -12.33 -4.03
C THR A 159 -8.29 -13.53 -4.00
N ALA A 160 -8.26 -14.39 -5.04
CA ALA A 160 -9.14 -15.56 -5.14
C ALA A 160 -8.95 -16.55 -3.97
N ASP A 161 -7.75 -16.61 -3.39
CA ASP A 161 -7.43 -17.37 -2.18
C ASP A 161 -7.86 -16.68 -0.88
N GLN A 162 -8.42 -15.47 -0.97
CA GLN A 162 -8.90 -14.62 0.13
C GLN A 162 -7.81 -14.22 1.15
N HIS A 163 -6.53 -14.35 0.79
CA HIS A 163 -5.45 -13.95 1.67
C HIS A 163 -5.28 -12.42 1.79
N LEU A 164 -5.61 -11.69 0.73
CA LEU A 164 -5.46 -10.23 0.69
C LEU A 164 -6.78 -9.60 0.29
N LYS A 165 -7.15 -8.51 0.98
CA LYS A 165 -8.39 -7.78 0.69
C LYS A 165 -8.21 -6.29 0.94
N PHE A 166 -8.62 -5.48 -0.03
CA PHE A 166 -8.88 -4.04 0.12
C PHE A 166 -10.38 -3.79 0.07
N GLU A 167 -10.93 -3.00 0.98
CA GLU A 167 -12.33 -2.63 1.02
C GLU A 167 -12.47 -1.16 1.39
N ALA A 168 -13.09 -0.38 0.50
CA ALA A 168 -13.37 1.03 0.75
C ALA A 168 -14.35 1.18 1.92
N ILE A 169 -13.98 2.01 2.90
CA ILE A 169 -14.78 2.29 4.08
C ILE A 169 -15.23 3.75 4.17
N ILE A 170 -14.46 4.66 3.60
CA ILE A 170 -14.77 6.10 3.58
C ILE A 170 -14.41 6.66 2.22
N LEU A 171 -15.35 7.39 1.61
CA LEU A 171 -15.12 8.23 0.45
C LEU A 171 -15.47 9.66 0.82
N ARG A 172 -14.60 10.61 0.48
CA ARG A 172 -14.84 12.02 0.76
C ARG A 172 -14.25 12.94 -0.30
N PRO A 173 -14.90 14.10 -0.60
CA PRO A 173 -14.25 15.14 -1.36
C PRO A 173 -12.97 15.57 -0.65
N SER A 174 -11.93 15.84 -1.41
CA SER A 174 -10.69 16.39 -0.88
C SER A 174 -10.18 17.48 -1.82
N LYS A 175 -9.61 18.52 -1.21
CA LYS A 175 -8.81 19.54 -1.89
C LYS A 175 -7.34 19.40 -1.53
N SER A 176 -6.98 18.30 -0.85
CA SER A 176 -5.61 18.05 -0.42
C SER A 176 -4.70 17.94 -1.63
N TYR A 177 -3.55 18.56 -1.54
CA TYR A 177 -2.47 18.40 -2.50
C TYR A 177 -1.98 16.95 -2.43
N ILE A 178 -1.87 16.30 -3.58
CA ILE A 178 -1.20 15.00 -3.66
C ILE A 178 0.28 15.26 -3.44
N GLY A 179 0.76 14.88 -2.27
CA GLY A 179 2.13 15.14 -1.84
C GLY A 179 3.16 14.65 -2.86
N ALA A 180 4.30 15.31 -2.88
CA ALA A 180 5.44 14.86 -3.68
C ALA A 180 5.92 13.47 -3.22
N ALA A 181 6.73 12.83 -4.07
CA ALA A 181 7.49 11.65 -3.68
C ALA A 181 8.31 11.93 -2.39
N PRO A 182 8.44 10.93 -1.50
CA PRO A 182 9.22 11.11 -0.27
C PRO A 182 10.64 11.60 -0.57
N LYS A 183 11.08 12.64 0.13
CA LYS A 183 12.42 13.25 -0.06
C LYS A 183 13.49 12.42 0.65
N ARG A 184 13.95 11.35 0.00
CA ARG A 184 15.07 10.51 0.47
C ARG A 184 15.76 9.86 -0.71
N PRO A 185 17.02 9.38 -0.58
CA PRO A 185 17.69 8.65 -1.65
C PRO A 185 16.93 7.32 -1.93
N TYR A 186 16.73 7.04 -3.22
CA TYR A 186 16.14 5.79 -3.70
C TYR A 186 17.06 5.13 -4.71
N LEU A 187 17.20 3.82 -4.61
CA LEU A 187 17.85 2.99 -5.62
C LEU A 187 16.84 2.70 -6.74
N LYS A 188 17.17 3.07 -7.96
CA LYS A 188 16.35 2.73 -9.13
C LYS A 188 16.50 1.26 -9.47
N THR A 189 15.38 0.60 -9.75
CA THR A 189 15.35 -0.83 -10.07
C THR A 189 14.22 -1.14 -11.06
N HIS A 190 14.03 -2.42 -11.37
CA HIS A 190 12.91 -2.93 -12.16
C HIS A 190 12.01 -3.81 -11.28
N ARG A 191 10.70 -3.77 -11.52
CA ARG A 191 9.69 -4.52 -10.75
C ARG A 191 10.10 -5.98 -10.50
N LYS A 192 10.44 -6.73 -11.55
CA LYS A 192 10.78 -8.17 -11.45
C LYS A 192 11.94 -8.43 -10.46
N LEU A 193 12.99 -7.63 -10.54
CA LEU A 193 14.14 -7.78 -9.64
C LEU A 193 13.78 -7.38 -8.21
N PHE A 194 13.03 -6.28 -8.06
CA PHE A 194 12.58 -5.80 -6.76
C PHE A 194 11.71 -6.82 -6.05
N VAL A 195 10.64 -7.32 -6.70
CA VAL A 195 9.69 -8.27 -6.11
C VAL A 195 10.40 -9.56 -5.69
N LYS A 196 11.23 -10.13 -6.58
CA LYS A 196 12.03 -11.31 -6.26
C LYS A 196 12.88 -11.08 -5.00
N ARG A 197 13.64 -9.98 -4.96
CA ARG A 197 14.53 -9.69 -3.83
C ARG A 197 13.77 -9.39 -2.54
N LYS A 198 12.65 -8.65 -2.63
CA LYS A 198 11.80 -8.37 -1.48
C LYS A 198 11.28 -9.67 -0.85
N ASN A 199 10.75 -10.57 -1.66
CA ASN A 199 10.24 -11.86 -1.17
C ASN A 199 11.34 -12.69 -0.51
N GLU A 200 12.53 -12.82 -1.14
CA GLU A 200 13.68 -13.52 -0.56
C GLU A 200 14.08 -12.94 0.82
N VAL A 201 14.17 -11.62 0.94
CA VAL A 201 14.57 -10.97 2.19
C VAL A 201 13.52 -11.13 3.27
N TYR A 202 12.25 -10.91 2.94
CA TYR A 202 11.17 -10.89 3.94
C TYR A 202 10.70 -12.28 4.36
N GLU A 203 10.91 -13.31 3.53
CA GLU A 203 10.71 -14.72 3.94
C GLU A 203 11.68 -15.13 5.06
N ASN A 204 12.92 -14.66 4.99
CA ASN A 204 13.93 -14.98 6.01
C ASN A 204 14.90 -13.79 6.23
N PRO A 205 14.46 -12.73 6.93
CA PRO A 205 15.26 -11.53 7.09
C PRO A 205 16.63 -11.78 7.73
N MET A 206 16.68 -12.62 8.76
CA MET A 206 17.93 -12.89 9.50
C MET A 206 19.01 -13.59 8.66
N LYS A 207 18.60 -14.30 7.60
CA LYS A 207 19.51 -14.96 6.67
C LYS A 207 19.90 -14.08 5.49
N ASN A 208 18.96 -13.27 5.01
CA ASN A 208 19.06 -12.63 3.70
C ASN A 208 19.43 -11.13 3.76
N ILE A 209 19.49 -10.54 4.96
CA ILE A 209 20.09 -9.22 5.17
C ILE A 209 21.58 -9.41 5.49
N PRO A 210 22.52 -8.93 4.65
CA PRO A 210 23.94 -9.07 4.91
C PRO A 210 24.35 -8.33 6.19
N ASN A 211 25.08 -8.99 7.09
CA ASN A 211 25.50 -8.40 8.36
C ASN A 211 26.36 -7.12 8.15
N GLU A 212 27.19 -7.11 7.12
CA GLU A 212 28.03 -5.97 6.74
C GLU A 212 27.22 -4.74 6.29
N SER A 213 25.98 -4.94 5.88
CA SER A 213 25.11 -3.82 5.49
C SER A 213 24.37 -3.21 6.69
N VAL A 214 24.45 -3.83 7.88
CA VAL A 214 23.78 -3.35 9.10
C VAL A 214 24.77 -2.49 9.91
N THR A 215 24.60 -1.18 9.86
CA THR A 215 25.38 -0.23 10.66
C THR A 215 24.70 0.15 11.97
N GLU A 216 23.37 0.10 11.98
CA GLU A 216 22.56 0.41 13.15
C GLU A 216 21.31 -0.48 13.18
N MET A 217 20.92 -0.93 14.37
CA MET A 217 19.67 -1.67 14.56
C MET A 217 19.01 -1.26 15.88
N THR A 218 17.75 -0.86 15.79
CA THR A 218 16.88 -0.59 16.94
C THR A 218 15.66 -1.50 16.87
N VAL A 219 15.24 -2.09 17.99
CA VAL A 219 14.04 -2.94 18.06
C VAL A 219 13.04 -2.36 19.02
N ILE A 220 11.83 -2.14 18.54
CA ILE A 220 10.68 -1.66 19.32
C ILE A 220 9.71 -2.83 19.52
N LYS A 221 9.45 -3.21 20.76
CA LYS A 221 8.37 -4.15 21.09
C LYS A 221 7.04 -3.40 21.02
N VAL A 222 6.15 -3.82 20.15
CA VAL A 222 4.82 -3.22 19.99
C VAL A 222 3.81 -3.90 20.89
N ASP A 223 3.77 -5.24 20.84
CA ASP A 223 2.95 -6.11 21.69
C ASP A 223 3.67 -7.46 21.90
N ASP A 224 3.00 -8.42 22.50
CA ASP A 224 3.60 -9.73 22.78
C ASP A 224 3.91 -10.57 21.54
N LYS A 225 3.29 -10.25 20.39
CA LYS A 225 3.43 -10.98 19.13
C LYS A 225 4.14 -10.18 18.04
N SER A 226 4.29 -8.88 18.21
CA SER A 226 4.78 -7.98 17.17
C SER A 226 5.94 -7.13 17.65
N LYS A 227 7.00 -7.10 16.85
CA LYS A 227 8.16 -6.24 17.01
C LYS A 227 8.42 -5.50 15.71
N ILE A 228 8.99 -4.31 15.81
CA ILE A 228 9.48 -3.55 14.67
C ILE A 228 10.99 -3.40 14.87
N ALA A 229 11.77 -3.82 13.89
CA ALA A 229 13.18 -3.47 13.80
C ALA A 229 13.34 -2.27 12.87
N TYR A 230 14.23 -1.36 13.21
CA TYR A 230 14.75 -0.35 12.31
C TYR A 230 16.21 -0.70 12.04
N ILE A 231 16.52 -1.00 10.80
CA ILE A 231 17.87 -1.32 10.34
C ILE A 231 18.30 -0.18 9.44
N ASN A 232 19.34 0.56 9.86
CA ASN A 232 19.79 1.79 9.20
C ASN A 232 18.64 2.80 8.97
N GLY A 233 17.70 2.87 9.93
CA GLY A 233 16.50 3.72 9.83
C GLY A 233 15.37 3.16 8.94
N VAL A 234 15.58 2.02 8.28
CA VAL A 234 14.55 1.35 7.46
C VAL A 234 13.81 0.33 8.30
N ARG A 235 12.49 0.40 8.22
CA ARG A 235 11.57 -0.42 9.01
C ARG A 235 11.50 -1.86 8.53
N LEU A 236 11.46 -2.79 9.46
CA LEU A 236 11.19 -4.22 9.24
C LEU A 236 10.22 -4.73 10.30
N ARG A 237 9.06 -5.22 9.88
CA ARG A 237 8.12 -5.90 10.78
C ARG A 237 8.63 -7.30 11.12
N MET A 238 8.63 -7.63 12.40
CA MET A 238 9.08 -8.94 12.91
C MET A 238 7.96 -9.62 13.71
N GLY A 239 8.03 -10.95 13.82
CA GLY A 239 7.11 -11.74 14.65
C GLY A 239 5.84 -12.21 13.97
N ARG A 240 5.61 -11.82 12.71
CA ARG A 240 4.52 -12.34 11.87
C ARG A 240 5.05 -12.91 10.57
N LYS A 241 4.34 -13.90 10.01
CA LYS A 241 4.68 -14.43 8.69
C LYS A 241 4.49 -13.34 7.63
N TYR A 242 5.46 -13.22 6.75
CA TYR A 242 5.33 -12.34 5.59
C TYR A 242 4.33 -12.93 4.59
N VAL A 243 3.39 -12.10 4.14
CA VAL A 243 2.45 -12.44 3.07
C VAL A 243 2.77 -11.52 1.89
N PRO A 244 3.38 -12.05 0.82
CA PRO A 244 3.73 -11.22 -0.32
C PRO A 244 2.47 -10.75 -1.05
N ILE A 245 2.40 -9.45 -1.34
CA ILE A 245 1.34 -8.89 -2.18
C ILE A 245 1.60 -9.18 -3.68
N GLU A 246 2.85 -9.43 -4.04
CA GLU A 246 3.31 -9.85 -5.38
C GLU A 246 4.27 -11.03 -5.30
N GLU A 247 4.24 -11.88 -6.32
CA GLU A 247 5.13 -13.05 -6.51
C GLU A 247 6.00 -12.92 -7.76
#